data_68d08f3e65f08f0c48f9d1f7a36595e3
#
_entry.id   68d08f3e65f08f0c48f9d1f7a36595e3
#
_cell.length_a   1.000
_cell.length_b   1.000
_cell.length_c   1.000
_cell.angle_alpha   90.00
_cell.angle_beta   90.00
_cell.angle_gamma   90.00
#
_symmetry.space_group_name_H-M   'P 1'
#
loop_
_entity.id
_entity.type
_entity.pdbx_description
1 polymer ?
#
loop_
_entity_poly.entity_id
_entity_poly.type
_entity_poly.pdbx_seq_one_letter_code
_entity_poly.pdbx_strand_id
1 'polypeptide(L)'
;NPFDTPLGCRYPLPSHQTFLANLLTLLCTPLDSTPFDKDVPALVRQAIELAYEELSDKHNPRLYHSNVLPELHALLLREAIPLNTSPTWWEVVDALFDRGFVHEAIQAQRYAVPLLGDITTQINQNQGIINGYEKKTRSEAWRSIIAAISAYAVLKEPTRFDLGDAQIVSLDLDEVATHGGPGANRQSAVMYMLARHVLGARFF
;
A
#
# COMPACT_ATOMS: atom_id res chain seq x y z
N ASN A 1 -0.29 2.77 -4.89
CA ASN A 1 -0.27 2.03 -3.62
C ASN A 1 0.60 2.78 -2.61
N PRO A 2 0.05 3.26 -1.49
CA PRO A 2 0.82 4.00 -0.48
C PRO A 2 1.84 3.10 0.27
N PHE A 3 1.78 1.78 0.10
CA PHE A 3 2.69 0.81 0.70
C PHE A 3 3.93 0.50 -0.15
N ASP A 4 4.09 1.13 -1.33
CA ASP A 4 5.27 0.92 -2.16
C ASP A 4 6.54 1.31 -1.39
N THR A 5 7.60 0.51 -1.56
CA THR A 5 8.90 0.71 -0.91
C THR A 5 9.97 0.99 -1.96
N PRO A 6 11.12 1.59 -1.60
CA PRO A 6 12.25 1.70 -2.51
C PRO A 6 12.67 0.33 -3.05
N LEU A 7 13.16 0.27 -4.29
CA LEU A 7 13.53 -0.98 -4.96
C LEU A 7 14.45 -1.84 -4.08
N GLY A 8 14.09 -3.11 -3.96
CA GLY A 8 14.79 -4.10 -3.13
C GLY A 8 14.46 -4.05 -1.64
N CYS A 9 13.77 -3.00 -1.16
CA CYS A 9 13.37 -2.91 0.24
C CYS A 9 12.11 -3.75 0.51
N ARG A 10 12.22 -4.74 1.38
CA ARG A 10 11.09 -5.58 1.86
C ARG A 10 10.22 -4.86 2.89
N TYR A 11 10.78 -3.85 3.54
CA TYR A 11 10.12 -3.06 4.58
C TYR A 11 10.15 -1.57 4.22
N PRO A 12 9.15 -0.79 4.66
CA PRO A 12 9.12 0.63 4.42
C PRO A 12 10.20 1.35 5.23
N LEU A 13 10.69 2.45 4.70
CA LEU A 13 11.55 3.36 5.45
C LEU A 13 10.79 3.95 6.66
N PRO A 14 11.45 4.37 7.74
CA PRO A 14 10.79 4.96 8.92
C PRO A 14 9.86 6.13 8.61
N SER A 15 10.24 6.98 7.65
CA SER A 15 9.40 8.08 7.16
C SER A 15 8.12 7.59 6.49
N HIS A 16 8.21 6.50 5.72
CA HIS A 16 7.07 5.87 5.07
C HIS A 16 6.16 5.18 6.09
N GLN A 17 6.70 4.51 7.11
CA GLN A 17 5.90 3.93 8.20
C GLN A 17 5.08 5.01 8.91
N THR A 18 5.70 6.16 9.21
CA THR A 18 5.01 7.29 9.82
C THR A 18 3.90 7.82 8.92
N PHE A 19 4.18 7.96 7.62
CA PHE A 19 3.17 8.37 6.63
C PHE A 19 1.99 7.39 6.59
N LEU A 20 2.25 6.07 6.49
CA LEU A 20 1.22 5.04 6.45
C LEU A 20 0.37 5.02 7.72
N ALA A 21 1.02 5.11 8.88
CA ALA A 21 0.32 5.17 10.16
C ALA A 21 -0.61 6.40 10.25
N ASN A 22 -0.15 7.56 9.80
CA ASN A 22 -0.94 8.78 9.77
C ASN A 22 -2.11 8.69 8.77
N LEU A 23 -1.86 8.15 7.57
CA LEU A 23 -2.90 7.94 6.56
C LEU A 23 -4.00 7.02 7.09
N LEU A 24 -3.64 5.87 7.65
CA LEU A 24 -4.63 4.92 8.19
C LEU A 24 -5.35 5.48 9.42
N THR A 25 -4.65 6.20 10.29
CA THR A 25 -5.29 6.89 11.42
C THR A 25 -6.31 7.92 10.95
N LEU A 26 -5.99 8.70 9.91
CA LEU A 26 -6.92 9.64 9.29
C LEU A 26 -8.15 8.92 8.73
N LEU A 27 -7.97 7.79 8.05
CA LEU A 27 -9.08 6.99 7.53
C LEU A 27 -9.98 6.44 8.64
N CYS A 28 -9.42 6.14 9.81
CA CYS A 28 -10.16 5.65 10.97
C CYS A 28 -10.77 6.77 11.84
N THR A 29 -10.42 8.04 11.62
CA THR A 29 -10.99 9.15 12.39
C THR A 29 -12.48 9.29 12.11
N PRO A 30 -13.36 9.33 13.12
CA PRO A 30 -14.79 9.53 12.92
C PRO A 30 -15.10 10.83 12.18
N LEU A 31 -16.16 10.85 11.36
CA LEU A 31 -16.63 12.05 10.65
C LEU A 31 -17.62 12.88 11.48
N ASP A 32 -18.12 12.32 12.55
CA ASP A 32 -19.03 12.94 13.51
C ASP A 32 -18.29 13.27 14.82
N SER A 33 -19.04 13.68 15.81
CA SER A 33 -18.53 14.01 17.15
C SER A 33 -18.20 12.77 18.01
N THR A 34 -18.19 11.57 17.44
CA THR A 34 -17.82 10.36 18.18
C THR A 34 -16.35 10.47 18.65
N PRO A 35 -16.06 10.22 19.94
CA PRO A 35 -14.69 10.26 20.41
C PRO A 35 -13.79 9.31 19.63
N PHE A 36 -12.63 9.81 19.22
CA PHE A 36 -11.60 8.99 18.58
C PHE A 36 -11.00 8.02 19.58
N ASP A 37 -10.97 6.74 19.23
CA ASP A 37 -10.36 5.72 20.08
C ASP A 37 -8.83 5.86 20.09
N LYS A 38 -8.26 6.11 21.28
CA LYS A 38 -6.83 6.35 21.49
C LYS A 38 -5.93 5.18 21.07
N ASP A 39 -6.46 3.97 21.01
CA ASP A 39 -5.71 2.76 20.69
C ASP A 39 -5.62 2.49 19.18
N VAL A 40 -6.43 3.16 18.35
CA VAL A 40 -6.43 3.02 16.88
C VAL A 40 -5.05 3.32 16.26
N PRO A 41 -4.31 4.38 16.63
CA PRO A 41 -2.99 4.64 16.05
C PRO A 41 -1.98 3.52 16.31
N ALA A 42 -2.02 2.91 17.49
CA ALA A 42 -1.15 1.78 17.84
C ALA A 42 -1.56 0.52 17.09
N LEU A 43 -2.86 0.23 17.03
CA LEU A 43 -3.44 -0.87 16.27
C LEU A 43 -3.04 -0.83 14.79
N VAL A 44 -3.22 0.31 14.11
CA VAL A 44 -2.90 0.43 12.68
C VAL A 44 -1.41 0.31 12.43
N ARG A 45 -0.56 0.86 13.31
CA ARG A 45 0.89 0.71 13.18
C ARG A 45 1.31 -0.75 13.27
N GLN A 46 0.81 -1.49 14.25
CA GLN A 46 1.09 -2.91 14.39
C GLN A 46 0.57 -3.71 13.20
N ALA A 47 -0.63 -3.39 12.69
CA ALA A 47 -1.17 -4.06 11.51
C ALA A 47 -0.34 -3.81 10.24
N ILE A 48 0.27 -2.62 10.09
CA ILE A 48 1.21 -2.33 9.00
C ILE A 48 2.44 -3.22 9.11
N GLU A 49 3.09 -3.25 10.27
CA GLU A 49 4.30 -4.05 10.50
C GLU A 49 4.06 -5.52 10.21
N LEU A 50 2.97 -6.07 10.73
CA LEU A 50 2.59 -7.47 10.51
C LEU A 50 2.26 -7.80 9.05
N ALA A 51 1.67 -6.86 8.30
CA ALA A 51 1.40 -7.08 6.88
C ALA A 51 2.69 -7.16 6.04
N TYR A 52 3.68 -6.33 6.33
CA TYR A 52 5.00 -6.44 5.68
C TYR A 52 5.75 -7.71 6.11
N GLU A 53 5.67 -8.09 7.37
CA GLU A 53 6.27 -9.33 7.87
C GLU A 53 5.64 -10.55 7.18
N GLU A 54 4.30 -10.62 7.12
CA GLU A 54 3.56 -11.72 6.49
C GLU A 54 3.93 -11.90 5.00
N LEU A 55 4.06 -10.79 4.26
CA LEU A 55 4.38 -10.82 2.83
C LEU A 55 5.88 -10.81 2.52
N SER A 56 6.72 -10.94 3.54
CA SER A 56 8.17 -11.09 3.35
C SER A 56 8.53 -12.47 2.79
N ASP A 57 9.74 -12.57 2.22
CA ASP A 57 10.29 -13.82 1.66
C ASP A 57 10.27 -14.98 2.65
N LYS A 58 10.28 -14.69 3.95
CA LYS A 58 10.40 -15.68 5.03
C LYS A 58 9.08 -16.28 5.47
N HIS A 59 7.97 -15.66 5.14
CA HIS A 59 6.65 -16.07 5.61
C HIS A 59 5.75 -16.52 4.46
N ASN A 60 4.90 -15.64 3.97
CA ASN A 60 3.88 -15.98 2.97
C ASN A 60 3.90 -14.96 1.80
N PRO A 61 5.01 -14.89 1.05
CA PRO A 61 5.13 -13.95 -0.07
C PRO A 61 4.09 -14.25 -1.15
N ARG A 62 3.61 -13.21 -1.83
CA ARG A 62 2.64 -13.38 -2.91
C ARG A 62 3.26 -14.14 -4.08
N LEU A 63 2.53 -15.15 -4.55
CA LEU A 63 2.91 -15.89 -5.75
C LEU A 63 2.78 -15.00 -6.99
N TYR A 64 3.72 -15.16 -7.89
CA TYR A 64 3.68 -14.54 -9.20
C TYR A 64 2.66 -15.23 -10.10
N HIS A 65 1.90 -14.43 -10.84
CA HIS A 65 0.96 -14.90 -11.85
C HIS A 65 1.20 -14.17 -13.17
N SER A 66 1.47 -14.91 -14.23
CA SER A 66 1.84 -14.41 -15.56
C SER A 66 0.78 -13.50 -16.21
N ASN A 67 -0.49 -13.66 -15.85
CA ASN A 67 -1.61 -12.89 -16.39
C ASN A 67 -1.78 -11.50 -15.76
N VAL A 68 -1.08 -11.22 -14.66
CA VAL A 68 -1.19 -9.94 -13.94
C VAL A 68 -0.46 -8.81 -14.67
N LEU A 69 0.74 -9.09 -15.18
CA LEU A 69 1.55 -8.19 -15.99
C LEU A 69 2.04 -8.94 -17.25
N PRO A 70 1.22 -9.03 -18.31
CA PRO A 70 1.58 -9.82 -19.51
C PRO A 70 2.86 -9.34 -20.20
N GLU A 71 3.11 -8.04 -20.24
CA GLU A 71 4.32 -7.46 -20.87
C GLU A 71 5.58 -7.86 -20.10
N LEU A 72 5.53 -7.84 -18.77
CA LEU A 72 6.60 -8.29 -17.91
C LEU A 72 6.83 -9.81 -18.06
N HIS A 73 5.76 -10.60 -18.17
CA HIS A 73 5.88 -12.02 -18.45
C HIS A 73 6.56 -12.30 -19.81
N ALA A 74 6.18 -11.56 -20.84
CA ALA A 74 6.82 -11.66 -22.16
C ALA A 74 8.31 -11.29 -22.10
N LEU A 75 8.69 -10.29 -21.32
CA LEU A 75 10.08 -9.93 -21.07
C LEU A 75 10.85 -11.11 -20.39
N LEU A 76 10.30 -11.66 -19.33
CA LEU A 76 10.92 -12.79 -18.61
C LEU A 76 11.21 -13.98 -19.55
N LEU A 77 10.27 -14.29 -20.44
CA LEU A 77 10.42 -15.34 -21.44
C LEU A 77 11.47 -14.98 -22.51
N ARG A 78 11.40 -13.76 -23.05
CA ARG A 78 12.31 -13.29 -24.10
C ARG A 78 13.76 -13.29 -23.64
N GLU A 79 14.02 -12.85 -22.43
CA GLU A 79 15.36 -12.75 -21.83
C GLU A 79 15.79 -14.07 -21.15
N ALA A 80 14.96 -15.11 -21.22
CA ALA A 80 15.20 -16.40 -20.59
C ALA A 80 15.61 -16.27 -19.10
N ILE A 81 14.92 -15.40 -18.36
CA ILE A 81 15.19 -15.17 -16.94
C ILE A 81 14.71 -16.38 -16.14
N PRO A 82 15.61 -17.09 -15.45
CA PRO A 82 15.25 -18.28 -14.71
C PRO A 82 14.41 -17.92 -13.48
N LEU A 83 13.32 -18.61 -13.30
CA LEU A 83 12.46 -18.54 -12.11
C LEU A 83 12.16 -19.95 -11.61
N ASN A 84 11.86 -20.08 -10.33
CA ASN A 84 11.40 -21.34 -9.74
C ASN A 84 10.06 -21.79 -10.34
N THR A 85 9.65 -23.04 -10.04
CA THR A 85 8.39 -23.61 -10.53
C THR A 85 7.15 -22.82 -10.06
N SER A 86 7.22 -22.26 -8.85
CA SER A 86 6.16 -21.42 -8.26
C SER A 86 6.79 -20.15 -7.70
N PRO A 87 7.20 -19.22 -8.59
CA PRO A 87 7.93 -18.05 -8.17
C PRO A 87 7.05 -17.08 -7.38
N THR A 88 7.67 -16.32 -6.49
CA THR A 88 7.04 -15.20 -5.82
C THR A 88 7.27 -13.91 -6.57
N TRP A 89 6.48 -12.86 -6.27
CA TRP A 89 6.75 -11.54 -6.82
C TRP A 89 8.12 -11.00 -6.40
N TRP A 90 8.60 -11.33 -5.18
CA TRP A 90 9.95 -10.93 -4.74
C TRP A 90 11.05 -11.61 -5.55
N GLU A 91 10.89 -12.89 -5.89
CA GLU A 91 11.84 -13.59 -6.75
C GLU A 91 11.91 -12.95 -8.14
N VAL A 92 10.76 -12.57 -8.70
CA VAL A 92 10.69 -11.86 -9.99
C VAL A 92 11.39 -10.49 -9.89
N VAL A 93 11.18 -9.74 -8.80
CA VAL A 93 11.87 -8.46 -8.54
C VAL A 93 13.37 -8.62 -8.56
N ASP A 94 13.89 -9.57 -7.79
CA ASP A 94 15.33 -9.81 -7.67
C ASP A 94 15.93 -10.27 -9.00
N ALA A 95 15.27 -11.21 -9.69
CA ALA A 95 15.72 -11.72 -10.97
C ALA A 95 15.79 -10.64 -12.07
N LEU A 96 14.84 -9.72 -12.09
CA LEU A 96 14.82 -8.57 -12.99
C LEU A 96 15.92 -7.56 -12.63
N PHE A 97 16.06 -7.25 -11.35
CA PHE A 97 17.06 -6.31 -10.85
C PHE A 97 18.48 -6.79 -11.18
N ASP A 98 18.79 -8.06 -10.94
CA ASP A 98 20.09 -8.67 -11.21
C ASP A 98 20.47 -8.64 -12.70
N ARG A 99 19.49 -8.58 -13.59
CA ARG A 99 19.66 -8.44 -15.04
C ARG A 99 19.66 -7.00 -15.53
N GLY A 100 19.49 -6.01 -14.63
CA GLY A 100 19.49 -4.59 -14.95
C GLY A 100 18.14 -4.04 -15.45
N PHE A 101 17.06 -4.82 -15.40
CA PHE A 101 15.71 -4.40 -15.73
C PHE A 101 15.06 -3.65 -14.54
N VAL A 102 15.66 -2.52 -14.17
CA VAL A 102 15.30 -1.76 -12.95
C VAL A 102 13.85 -1.27 -12.98
N HIS A 103 13.39 -0.76 -14.14
CA HIS A 103 12.02 -0.26 -14.28
C HIS A 103 10.99 -1.37 -14.08
N GLU A 104 11.20 -2.51 -14.70
CA GLU A 104 10.32 -3.68 -14.60
C GLU A 104 10.38 -4.30 -13.20
N ALA A 105 11.54 -4.27 -12.55
CA ALA A 105 11.68 -4.69 -11.16
C ALA A 105 10.83 -3.81 -10.21
N ILE A 106 10.82 -2.48 -10.41
CA ILE A 106 9.96 -1.55 -9.66
C ILE A 106 8.48 -1.88 -9.90
N GLN A 107 8.08 -2.15 -11.14
CA GLN A 107 6.71 -2.53 -11.45
C GLN A 107 6.31 -3.84 -10.77
N ALA A 108 7.18 -4.86 -10.81
CA ALA A 108 6.96 -6.15 -10.14
C ALA A 108 6.82 -5.98 -8.62
N GLN A 109 7.65 -5.14 -8.01
CA GLN A 109 7.66 -4.92 -6.56
C GLN A 109 6.32 -4.37 -6.04
N ARG A 110 5.60 -3.58 -6.85
CA ARG A 110 4.26 -3.07 -6.50
C ARG A 110 3.24 -4.17 -6.21
N TYR A 111 3.49 -5.39 -6.70
CA TYR A 111 2.67 -6.58 -6.44
C TYR A 111 3.20 -7.42 -5.28
N ALA A 112 4.47 -7.27 -4.92
CA ALA A 112 5.08 -7.96 -3.79
C ALA A 112 4.74 -7.34 -2.43
N VAL A 113 4.65 -6.00 -2.37
CA VAL A 113 4.36 -5.24 -1.14
C VAL A 113 2.89 -5.34 -0.72
N PRO A 114 2.55 -5.04 0.56
CA PRO A 114 1.18 -5.05 1.04
C PRO A 114 0.25 -4.11 0.26
N LEU A 115 -1.02 -4.43 0.28
CA LEU A 115 -2.15 -3.58 -0.09
C LEU A 115 -2.97 -3.25 1.16
N LEU A 116 -3.87 -2.29 1.04
CA LEU A 116 -4.73 -1.91 2.17
C LEU A 116 -5.61 -3.08 2.66
N GLY A 117 -5.97 -4.00 1.76
CA GLY A 117 -6.68 -5.23 2.09
C GLY A 117 -5.90 -6.16 3.03
N ASP A 118 -4.57 -6.20 2.93
CA ASP A 118 -3.74 -7.03 3.80
C ASP A 118 -3.76 -6.50 5.23
N ILE A 119 -3.80 -5.17 5.40
CA ILE A 119 -3.94 -4.54 6.72
C ILE A 119 -5.25 -4.96 7.39
N THR A 120 -6.36 -4.98 6.65
CA THR A 120 -7.65 -5.43 7.18
C THR A 120 -7.63 -6.91 7.57
N THR A 121 -6.86 -7.72 6.85
CA THR A 121 -6.64 -9.13 7.17
C THR A 121 -5.88 -9.26 8.50
N GLN A 122 -4.80 -8.49 8.72
CA GLN A 122 -4.09 -8.49 9.99
C GLN A 122 -4.99 -8.08 11.16
N ILE A 123 -5.77 -7.00 11.01
CA ILE A 123 -6.70 -6.53 12.07
C ILE A 123 -7.70 -7.61 12.48
N ASN A 124 -8.16 -8.43 11.54
CA ASN A 124 -9.20 -9.42 11.81
C ASN A 124 -8.68 -10.81 12.19
N GLN A 125 -7.52 -11.21 11.71
CA GLN A 125 -7.06 -12.59 11.77
C GLN A 125 -5.80 -12.77 12.62
N ASN A 126 -4.99 -11.72 12.79
CA ASN A 126 -3.76 -11.84 13.56
C ASN A 126 -4.05 -11.99 15.05
N GLN A 127 -3.59 -13.10 15.63
CA GLN A 127 -3.88 -13.46 17.01
C GLN A 127 -3.29 -12.46 18.02
N GLY A 128 -2.12 -11.85 17.71
CA GLY A 128 -1.51 -10.81 18.55
C GLY A 128 -2.38 -9.57 18.63
N ILE A 129 -2.95 -9.13 17.51
CA ILE A 129 -3.90 -8.02 17.45
C ILE A 129 -5.21 -8.38 18.15
N ILE A 130 -5.72 -9.60 17.92
CA ILE A 130 -6.98 -10.06 18.55
C ILE A 130 -6.86 -10.04 20.09
N ASN A 131 -5.73 -10.44 20.61
CA ASN A 131 -5.48 -10.49 22.06
C ASN A 131 -5.07 -9.13 22.65
N GLY A 132 -4.49 -8.23 21.84
CA GLY A 132 -3.94 -6.96 22.31
C GLY A 132 -4.92 -5.79 22.31
N TYR A 133 -6.01 -5.88 21.56
CA TYR A 133 -6.95 -4.77 21.40
C TYR A 133 -8.40 -5.18 21.58
N GLU A 134 -9.21 -4.27 22.11
CA GLU A 134 -10.65 -4.50 22.26
C GLU A 134 -11.34 -4.79 20.92
N LYS A 135 -12.35 -5.67 20.95
CA LYS A 135 -13.14 -6.02 19.76
C LYS A 135 -13.77 -4.78 19.12
N LYS A 136 -14.21 -3.80 19.93
CA LYS A 136 -14.82 -2.56 19.44
C LYS A 136 -13.80 -1.77 18.60
N THR A 137 -12.62 -1.48 19.16
CA THR A 137 -11.52 -0.76 18.49
C THR A 137 -11.16 -1.40 17.15
N ARG A 138 -10.96 -2.73 17.15
CA ARG A 138 -10.64 -3.48 15.93
C ARG A 138 -11.74 -3.41 14.89
N SER A 139 -13.00 -3.56 15.30
CA SER A 139 -14.15 -3.54 14.37
C SER A 139 -14.37 -2.14 13.77
N GLU A 140 -14.15 -1.08 14.53
CA GLU A 140 -14.27 0.29 14.04
C GLU A 140 -13.16 0.61 13.05
N ALA A 141 -11.91 0.30 13.37
CA ALA A 141 -10.76 0.47 12.47
C ALA A 141 -10.97 -0.32 11.16
N TRP A 142 -11.34 -1.60 11.26
CA TRP A 142 -11.60 -2.45 10.10
C TRP A 142 -12.68 -1.88 9.18
N ARG A 143 -13.84 -1.49 9.74
CA ARG A 143 -14.95 -0.91 8.97
C ARG A 143 -14.53 0.38 8.26
N SER A 144 -13.79 1.23 8.94
CA SER A 144 -13.32 2.51 8.38
C SER A 144 -12.37 2.28 7.20
N ILE A 145 -11.44 1.32 7.30
CA ILE A 145 -10.51 1.00 6.22
C ILE A 145 -11.26 0.35 5.05
N ILE A 146 -12.17 -0.59 5.30
CA ILE A 146 -12.99 -1.21 4.24
C ILE A 146 -13.85 -0.16 3.52
N ALA A 147 -14.44 0.77 4.26
CA ALA A 147 -15.20 1.87 3.67
C ALA A 147 -14.31 2.75 2.77
N ALA A 148 -13.08 3.04 3.20
CA ALA A 148 -12.12 3.80 2.40
C ALA A 148 -11.69 3.05 1.13
N ILE A 149 -11.42 1.74 1.20
CA ILE A 149 -11.11 0.90 0.03
C ILE A 149 -12.27 0.93 -0.97
N SER A 150 -13.51 0.92 -0.47
CA SER A 150 -14.69 0.95 -1.32
C SER A 150 -14.95 2.33 -1.94
N ALA A 151 -14.63 3.40 -1.20
CA ALA A 151 -14.86 4.78 -1.64
C ALA A 151 -13.75 5.29 -2.59
N TYR A 152 -12.51 4.86 -2.39
CA TYR A 152 -11.35 5.37 -3.12
C TYR A 152 -10.70 4.27 -3.95
N ALA A 153 -10.98 4.24 -5.26
CA ALA A 153 -10.42 3.25 -6.18
C ALA A 153 -8.86 3.21 -6.15
N VAL A 154 -8.22 4.37 -5.94
CA VAL A 154 -6.76 4.50 -5.83
C VAL A 154 -6.15 3.70 -4.66
N LEU A 155 -6.94 3.37 -3.64
CA LEU A 155 -6.49 2.60 -2.47
C LEU A 155 -6.65 1.09 -2.63
N LYS A 156 -7.32 0.64 -3.69
CA LYS A 156 -7.73 -0.76 -3.87
C LYS A 156 -6.67 -1.64 -4.52
N GLU A 157 -5.91 -1.07 -5.45
CA GLU A 157 -5.04 -1.83 -6.35
C GLU A 157 -3.57 -1.37 -6.24
N PRO A 158 -2.61 -2.18 -6.71
CA PRO A 158 -1.23 -1.73 -6.90
C PRO A 158 -1.17 -0.47 -7.75
N THR A 159 -0.14 0.35 -7.53
CA THR A 159 0.07 1.57 -8.30
C THR A 159 0.27 1.26 -9.79
N ARG A 160 -0.61 1.78 -10.62
CA ARG A 160 -0.50 1.70 -12.09
C ARG A 160 0.09 2.97 -12.69
N PHE A 161 0.12 4.04 -11.92
CA PHE A 161 0.60 5.35 -12.36
C PHE A 161 2.12 5.40 -12.30
N ASP A 162 2.73 5.80 -13.39
CA ASP A 162 4.16 6.07 -13.49
C ASP A 162 4.36 7.50 -14.01
N LEU A 163 5.14 8.28 -13.27
CA LEU A 163 5.49 9.65 -13.68
C LEU A 163 6.55 9.66 -14.80
N GLY A 164 7.16 8.50 -15.10
CA GLY A 164 8.25 8.41 -16.07
C GLY A 164 9.37 9.41 -15.71
N ASP A 165 9.94 10.08 -16.71
CA ASP A 165 10.96 11.12 -16.58
C ASP A 165 10.34 12.54 -16.60
N ALA A 166 9.06 12.67 -16.26
CA ALA A 166 8.38 13.96 -16.26
C ALA A 166 9.06 14.97 -15.33
N GLN A 167 9.48 16.11 -15.88
CA GLN A 167 10.07 17.21 -15.12
C GLN A 167 9.04 18.13 -14.48
N ILE A 168 7.82 18.12 -15.03
CA ILE A 168 6.69 18.91 -14.54
C ILE A 168 5.50 17.97 -14.41
N VAL A 169 4.89 17.94 -13.22
CA VAL A 169 3.68 17.17 -12.94
C VAL A 169 2.61 18.11 -12.42
N SER A 170 1.45 18.10 -13.07
CA SER A 170 0.25 18.79 -12.59
C SER A 170 -0.78 17.76 -12.14
N LEU A 171 -1.27 17.89 -10.91
CA LEU A 171 -2.36 17.10 -10.38
C LEU A 171 -3.60 17.97 -10.30
N ASP A 172 -4.61 17.62 -11.08
CA ASP A 172 -5.93 18.24 -10.96
C ASP A 172 -6.68 17.55 -9.81
N LEU A 173 -7.04 18.33 -8.81
CA LEU A 173 -7.77 17.88 -7.63
C LEU A 173 -9.21 18.44 -7.57
N ASP A 174 -9.67 19.13 -8.62
CA ASP A 174 -10.98 19.78 -8.65
C ASP A 174 -12.13 18.78 -8.47
N GLU A 175 -11.99 17.55 -8.97
CA GLU A 175 -13.00 16.51 -8.80
C GLU A 175 -12.95 15.83 -7.43
N VAL A 176 -11.91 16.07 -6.62
CA VAL A 176 -11.71 15.37 -5.36
C VAL A 176 -12.61 15.88 -4.24
N ALA A 177 -13.10 17.12 -4.30
CA ALA A 177 -13.93 17.72 -3.26
C ALA A 177 -15.03 18.60 -3.86
N THR A 178 -15.94 18.00 -4.59
CA THR A 178 -17.06 18.72 -5.25
C THR A 178 -18.11 19.28 -4.29
N HIS A 179 -18.15 18.80 -3.05
CA HIS A 179 -19.14 19.21 -2.04
C HIS A 179 -18.47 19.39 -0.66
N GLY A 180 -18.86 20.42 0.08
CA GLY A 180 -18.35 20.65 1.44
C GLY A 180 -18.86 19.62 2.46
N GLY A 181 -18.18 19.57 3.61
CA GLY A 181 -18.55 18.72 4.74
C GLY A 181 -17.43 17.81 5.23
N PRO A 182 -17.59 17.12 6.37
CA PRO A 182 -16.54 16.32 6.99
C PRO A 182 -15.99 15.20 6.08
N GLY A 183 -16.85 14.57 5.26
CA GLY A 183 -16.47 13.56 4.30
C GLY A 183 -15.57 14.09 3.18
N ALA A 184 -15.93 15.23 2.60
CA ALA A 184 -15.14 15.91 1.56
C ALA A 184 -13.79 16.38 2.11
N ASN A 185 -13.77 16.92 3.33
CA ASN A 185 -12.52 17.34 3.99
C ASN A 185 -11.57 16.15 4.20
N ARG A 186 -12.09 14.99 4.62
CA ARG A 186 -11.29 13.76 4.74
C ARG A 186 -10.75 13.31 3.37
N GLN A 187 -11.60 13.31 2.34
CA GLN A 187 -11.20 12.94 0.98
C GLN A 187 -10.06 13.84 0.49
N SER A 188 -10.20 15.15 0.63
CA SER A 188 -9.16 16.13 0.27
C SER A 188 -7.87 15.88 1.04
N ALA A 189 -7.95 15.62 2.36
CA ALA A 189 -6.78 15.34 3.18
C ALA A 189 -6.06 14.05 2.74
N VAL A 190 -6.81 12.98 2.44
CA VAL A 190 -6.26 11.70 1.94
C VAL A 190 -5.55 11.93 0.60
N MET A 191 -6.20 12.61 -0.34
CA MET A 191 -5.62 12.86 -1.67
C MET A 191 -4.40 13.77 -1.59
N TYR A 192 -4.43 14.80 -0.75
CA TYR A 192 -3.27 15.65 -0.50
C TYR A 192 -2.09 14.88 0.09
N MET A 193 -2.34 14.00 1.06
CA MET A 193 -1.31 13.15 1.66
C MET A 193 -0.69 12.21 0.62
N LEU A 194 -1.53 11.57 -0.21
CA LEU A 194 -1.06 10.67 -1.28
C LEU A 194 -0.24 11.43 -2.33
N ALA A 195 -0.75 12.58 -2.80
CA ALA A 195 -0.05 13.42 -3.76
C ALA A 195 1.32 13.87 -3.22
N ARG A 196 1.36 14.36 -1.98
CA ARG A 196 2.61 14.76 -1.32
C ARG A 196 3.58 13.59 -1.17
N HIS A 197 3.10 12.39 -0.85
CA HIS A 197 3.95 11.21 -0.71
C HIS A 197 4.59 10.82 -2.06
N VAL A 198 3.78 10.76 -3.12
CA VAL A 198 4.26 10.40 -4.48
C VAL A 198 5.21 11.46 -5.02
N LEU A 199 4.88 12.74 -4.90
CA LEU A 199 5.70 13.84 -5.41
C LEU A 199 6.93 14.10 -4.53
N GLY A 200 6.77 14.00 -3.20
CA GLY A 200 7.86 14.25 -2.26
C GLY A 200 9.04 13.29 -2.44
N ALA A 201 8.78 12.04 -2.75
CA ALA A 201 9.82 11.05 -3.03
C ALA A 201 10.67 11.37 -4.28
N ARG A 202 10.19 12.29 -5.15
CA ARG A 202 10.85 12.65 -6.41
C ARG A 202 11.51 14.04 -6.40
N PHE A 203 10.94 14.96 -5.65
CA PHE A 203 11.34 16.39 -5.73
C PHE A 203 12.02 16.90 -4.46
N PHE A 204 12.06 16.11 -3.39
CA PHE A 204 12.66 16.41 -2.09
C PHE A 204 13.43 15.22 -1.53
#